data_2742497ee71f8505407911d80cec3def
#
_entry.id   2742497ee71f8505407911d80cec3def
#
_cell.length_a   1.000
_cell.length_b   1.000
_cell.length_c   1.000
_cell.angle_alpha   90.00
_cell.angle_beta   90.00
_cell.angle_gamma   90.00
#
_symmetry.space_group_name_H-M   'P 1'
#
loop_
_entity.id
_entity.type
_entity.pdbx_description
1 polymer ?
#
loop_
_entity_poly.entity_id
_entity_poly.type
_entity_poly.pdbx_seq_one_letter_code
_entity_poly.pdbx_strand_id
1 'polypeptide(L)'
;SELFEMHKLLLQSPTLVTFSPQQWQQHTAHFSLLLKRTLLEGRESSSGIVYRNGLLAMRLAAILTIFRKYTDYAYAKEYCCTDDDFRTAMDIAHTLLEHSLLLSTSLPDTSLPPVSMHKFHQLEDTLASMPRVFTYMDFVRAVQENGACARTGKRWIQKAVKAQLIIKEGDNYKKCNTKTVSYTHLR
;
A
#
# COMPACT_ATOMS: atom_id res chain seq x y z
N SER A 1 11.32 -30.72 -20.73
CA SER A 1 10.41 -29.67 -21.15
C SER A 1 11.23 -28.41 -21.47
N GLU A 2 10.82 -27.62 -22.45
CA GLU A 2 11.53 -26.40 -22.91
C GLU A 2 11.79 -25.42 -21.77
N LEU A 3 10.87 -25.27 -20.86
CA LEU A 3 11.03 -24.42 -19.65
C LEU A 3 12.19 -24.89 -18.77
N PHE A 4 12.46 -26.18 -18.70
CA PHE A 4 13.56 -26.71 -17.93
C PHE A 4 14.92 -26.42 -18.60
N GLU A 5 14.99 -26.52 -19.92
CA GLU A 5 16.21 -26.18 -20.68
C GLU A 5 16.47 -24.66 -20.63
N MET A 6 15.44 -23.84 -20.73
CA MET A 6 15.54 -22.39 -20.51
C MET A 6 16.07 -22.07 -19.11
N HIS A 7 15.54 -22.73 -18.09
CA HIS A 7 16.01 -22.53 -16.71
C HIS A 7 17.50 -22.88 -16.55
N LYS A 8 17.94 -24.00 -17.13
CA LYS A 8 19.37 -24.36 -17.15
C LYS A 8 20.23 -23.31 -17.84
N LEU A 9 19.78 -22.81 -18.99
CA LEU A 9 20.48 -21.77 -19.73
C LEU A 9 20.64 -20.50 -18.89
N LEU A 10 19.58 -20.07 -18.20
CA LEU A 10 19.61 -18.91 -17.35
C LEU A 10 20.54 -19.07 -16.14
N LEU A 11 20.59 -20.26 -15.55
CA LEU A 11 21.53 -20.57 -14.47
C LEU A 11 22.99 -20.51 -14.93
N GLN A 12 23.25 -20.96 -16.13
CA GLN A 12 24.61 -20.96 -16.70
C GLN A 12 25.04 -19.60 -17.24
N SER A 13 24.07 -18.80 -17.70
CA SER A 13 24.30 -17.48 -18.27
C SER A 13 23.31 -16.46 -17.64
N PRO A 14 23.57 -16.01 -16.40
CA PRO A 14 22.79 -14.96 -15.77
C PRO A 14 22.70 -13.73 -16.67
N THR A 15 21.49 -13.17 -16.81
CA THR A 15 21.21 -12.14 -17.80
C THR A 15 20.72 -10.88 -17.11
N LEU A 16 21.36 -9.76 -17.40
CA LEU A 16 20.84 -8.44 -17.09
C LEU A 16 19.91 -8.02 -18.23
N VAL A 17 18.62 -7.86 -17.95
CA VAL A 17 17.67 -7.28 -18.90
C VAL A 17 17.71 -5.77 -18.74
N THR A 18 17.95 -5.07 -19.84
CA THR A 18 17.98 -3.60 -19.87
C THR A 18 16.85 -3.04 -20.75
N PHE A 19 16.52 -1.79 -20.50
CA PHE A 19 15.47 -1.07 -21.23
C PHE A 19 16.06 0.21 -21.82
N SER A 20 15.59 0.59 -23.00
CA SER A 20 16.05 1.82 -23.64
C SER A 20 15.53 3.05 -22.86
N PRO A 21 16.21 4.21 -22.97
CA PRO A 21 15.73 5.46 -22.38
C PRO A 21 14.31 5.83 -22.85
N GLN A 22 13.97 5.50 -24.09
CA GLN A 22 12.64 5.73 -24.65
C GLN A 22 11.58 4.86 -23.99
N GLN A 23 11.86 3.57 -23.75
CA GLN A 23 10.98 2.64 -23.05
C GLN A 23 10.73 3.11 -21.61
N TRP A 24 11.77 3.56 -20.91
CA TRP A 24 11.65 4.15 -19.57
C TRP A 24 10.78 5.39 -19.56
N GLN A 25 10.96 6.28 -20.54
CA GLN A 25 10.15 7.48 -20.67
C GLN A 25 8.67 7.17 -20.94
N GLN A 26 8.40 6.23 -21.87
CA GLN A 26 7.04 5.79 -22.19
C GLN A 26 6.34 5.17 -20.97
N HIS A 27 7.03 4.26 -20.27
CA HIS A 27 6.52 3.64 -19.04
C HIS A 27 6.17 4.70 -17.99
N THR A 28 7.12 5.59 -17.69
CA THR A 28 6.93 6.62 -16.67
C THR A 28 5.80 7.58 -17.04
N ALA A 29 5.73 8.03 -18.29
CA ALA A 29 4.66 8.92 -18.75
C ALA A 29 3.28 8.25 -18.64
N HIS A 30 3.15 6.98 -19.07
CA HIS A 30 1.91 6.23 -19.05
C HIS A 30 1.39 6.05 -17.61
N PHE A 31 2.20 5.50 -16.71
CA PHE A 31 1.76 5.23 -15.34
C PHE A 31 1.62 6.48 -14.48
N SER A 32 2.40 7.53 -14.73
CA SER A 32 2.21 8.83 -14.08
C SER A 32 0.88 9.49 -14.48
N LEU A 33 0.48 9.39 -15.75
CA LEU A 33 -0.82 9.90 -16.22
C LEU A 33 -1.98 9.13 -15.57
N LEU A 34 -1.89 7.80 -15.55
CA LEU A 34 -2.90 6.93 -14.89
C LEU A 34 -3.03 7.23 -13.40
N LEU A 35 -1.90 7.40 -12.72
CA LEU A 35 -1.90 7.75 -11.29
C LEU A 35 -2.56 9.09 -11.04
N LYS A 36 -2.21 10.12 -11.81
CA LYS A 36 -2.85 11.45 -11.71
C LYS A 36 -4.36 11.36 -11.93
N ARG A 37 -4.80 10.60 -12.94
CA ARG A 37 -6.22 10.40 -13.22
C ARG A 37 -6.93 9.70 -12.06
N THR A 38 -6.35 8.62 -11.51
CA THR A 38 -6.89 7.87 -10.38
C THR A 38 -7.04 8.76 -9.13
N LEU A 39 -6.07 9.62 -8.86
CA LEU A 39 -6.13 10.58 -7.75
C LEU A 39 -7.18 11.66 -7.97
N LEU A 40 -7.29 12.22 -9.19
CA LEU A 40 -8.32 13.21 -9.52
C LEU A 40 -9.74 12.65 -9.42
N GLU A 41 -9.94 11.38 -9.69
CA GLU A 41 -11.22 10.66 -9.53
C GLU A 41 -11.55 10.33 -8.06
N GLY A 42 -10.71 10.74 -7.10
CA GLY A 42 -10.89 10.47 -5.67
C GLY A 42 -10.68 9.00 -5.27
N ARG A 43 -10.04 8.22 -6.13
CA ARG A 43 -9.79 6.78 -5.92
C ARG A 43 -8.40 6.53 -5.32
N GLU A 44 -8.08 7.15 -4.20
CA GLU A 44 -6.76 6.99 -3.56
C GLU A 44 -6.43 5.52 -3.25
N SER A 45 -7.42 4.73 -2.84
CA SER A 45 -7.25 3.30 -2.58
C SER A 45 -6.80 2.51 -3.82
N SER A 46 -7.14 2.97 -5.02
CA SER A 46 -6.77 2.35 -6.29
C SER A 46 -5.36 2.74 -6.77
N SER A 47 -4.72 3.73 -6.17
CA SER A 47 -3.35 4.13 -6.53
C SER A 47 -2.35 2.98 -6.38
N GLY A 48 -2.52 2.15 -5.35
CA GLY A 48 -1.72 0.94 -5.14
C GLY A 48 -1.84 -0.08 -6.29
N ILE A 49 -2.99 -0.16 -6.95
CA ILE A 49 -3.22 -1.02 -8.12
C ILE A 49 -2.39 -0.50 -9.29
N VAL A 50 -2.41 0.81 -9.54
CA VAL A 50 -1.63 1.45 -10.62
C VAL A 50 -0.13 1.21 -10.44
N TYR A 51 0.40 1.41 -9.21
CA TYR A 51 1.83 1.16 -8.92
C TYR A 51 2.24 -0.29 -9.15
N ARG A 52 1.45 -1.24 -8.64
CA ARG A 52 1.74 -2.68 -8.82
C ARG A 52 1.68 -3.07 -10.29
N ASN A 53 0.78 -2.48 -11.05
CA ASN A 53 0.64 -2.76 -12.46
C ASN A 53 1.81 -2.20 -13.28
N GLY A 54 2.33 -1.01 -12.94
CA GLY A 54 3.56 -0.50 -13.53
C GLY A 54 4.75 -1.42 -13.33
N LEU A 55 4.91 -1.97 -12.11
CA LEU A 55 5.95 -2.96 -11.85
C LEU A 55 5.71 -4.27 -12.61
N LEU A 56 4.45 -4.69 -12.75
CA LEU A 56 4.07 -5.88 -13.51
C LEU A 56 4.45 -5.73 -14.99
N ALA A 57 4.21 -4.56 -15.61
CA ALA A 57 4.58 -4.29 -16.99
C ALA A 57 6.08 -4.52 -17.25
N MET A 58 6.94 -3.99 -16.37
CA MET A 58 8.38 -4.18 -16.48
C MET A 58 8.82 -5.64 -16.29
N ARG A 59 8.17 -6.35 -15.37
CA ARG A 59 8.43 -7.80 -15.17
C ARG A 59 8.02 -8.64 -16.38
N LEU A 60 6.85 -8.35 -16.97
CA LEU A 60 6.40 -9.02 -18.18
C LEU A 60 7.35 -8.75 -19.35
N ALA A 61 7.77 -7.50 -19.54
CA ALA A 61 8.74 -7.14 -20.57
C ALA A 61 10.06 -7.89 -20.37
N ALA A 62 10.56 -7.99 -19.14
CA ALA A 62 11.76 -8.76 -18.84
C ALA A 62 11.59 -10.26 -19.15
N ILE A 63 10.44 -10.84 -18.82
CA ILE A 63 10.14 -12.26 -19.11
C ILE A 63 10.12 -12.49 -20.63
N LEU A 64 9.42 -11.65 -21.40
CA LEU A 64 9.36 -11.77 -22.85
C LEU A 64 10.76 -11.64 -23.48
N THR A 65 11.57 -10.70 -22.99
CA THR A 65 12.97 -10.53 -23.41
C THR A 65 13.80 -11.78 -23.14
N ILE A 66 13.60 -12.46 -22.01
CA ILE A 66 14.30 -13.71 -21.68
C ILE A 66 13.86 -14.84 -22.60
N PHE A 67 12.57 -14.94 -22.93
CA PHE A 67 12.08 -15.91 -23.91
C PHE A 67 12.71 -15.67 -25.28
N ARG A 68 12.80 -14.41 -25.73
CA ARG A 68 13.46 -14.06 -27.00
C ARG A 68 14.93 -14.43 -26.97
N LYS A 69 15.65 -14.10 -25.89
CA LYS A 69 17.06 -14.50 -25.73
C LYS A 69 17.22 -16.01 -25.86
N TYR A 70 16.32 -16.80 -25.26
CA TYR A 70 16.35 -18.27 -25.36
C TYR A 70 16.12 -18.74 -26.80
N THR A 71 15.13 -18.17 -27.49
CA THR A 71 14.81 -18.50 -28.89
C THR A 71 15.96 -18.15 -29.84
N ASP A 72 16.64 -17.03 -29.59
CA ASP A 72 17.77 -16.55 -30.40
C ASP A 72 19.10 -17.27 -30.06
N TYR A 73 19.09 -18.20 -29.08
CA TYR A 73 20.28 -18.86 -28.55
C TYR A 73 21.41 -17.87 -28.16
N ALA A 74 21.05 -16.71 -27.64
CA ALA A 74 21.99 -15.66 -27.29
C ALA A 74 22.64 -15.91 -25.92
N TYR A 75 23.96 -15.92 -25.86
CA TYR A 75 24.73 -16.08 -24.61
C TYR A 75 25.20 -14.75 -24.01
N ALA A 76 24.67 -13.62 -24.48
CA ALA A 76 25.01 -12.30 -23.95
C ALA A 76 24.63 -12.18 -22.48
N LYS A 77 25.49 -11.54 -21.67
CA LYS A 77 25.25 -11.27 -20.26
C LYS A 77 24.24 -10.11 -20.07
N GLU A 78 24.13 -9.25 -21.08
CA GLU A 78 23.20 -8.14 -21.11
C GLU A 78 22.35 -8.25 -22.38
N TYR A 79 21.05 -8.11 -22.23
CA TYR A 79 20.09 -8.22 -23.32
C TYR A 79 19.04 -7.12 -23.20
N CYS A 80 18.99 -6.27 -24.21
CA CYS A 80 18.05 -5.15 -24.23
C CYS A 80 16.66 -5.63 -24.65
N CYS A 81 15.64 -5.18 -23.97
CA CYS A 81 14.26 -5.43 -24.34
C CYS A 81 13.94 -4.82 -25.71
N THR A 82 13.33 -5.61 -26.59
CA THR A 82 12.87 -5.10 -27.89
C THR A 82 11.62 -4.25 -27.71
N ASP A 83 11.38 -3.33 -28.64
CA ASP A 83 10.18 -2.47 -28.59
C ASP A 83 8.88 -3.29 -28.73
N ASP A 84 8.94 -4.42 -29.44
CA ASP A 84 7.79 -5.33 -29.57
C ASP A 84 7.46 -6.04 -28.26
N ASP A 85 8.47 -6.56 -27.55
CA ASP A 85 8.29 -7.19 -26.25
C ASP A 85 7.80 -6.19 -25.23
N PHE A 86 8.38 -4.97 -25.25
CA PHE A 86 7.96 -3.89 -24.37
C PHE A 86 6.51 -3.48 -24.62
N ARG A 87 6.11 -3.27 -25.87
CA ARG A 87 4.74 -2.91 -26.25
C ARG A 87 3.76 -4.01 -25.85
N THR A 88 4.06 -5.27 -26.14
CA THR A 88 3.23 -6.42 -25.75
C THR A 88 3.04 -6.47 -24.24
N ALA A 89 4.10 -6.27 -23.46
CA ALA A 89 4.02 -6.24 -22.01
C ALA A 89 3.17 -5.08 -21.49
N MET A 90 3.28 -3.89 -22.10
CA MET A 90 2.46 -2.72 -21.76
C MET A 90 0.99 -2.94 -22.06
N ASP A 91 0.64 -3.57 -23.19
CA ASP A 91 -0.74 -3.86 -23.59
C ASP A 91 -1.39 -4.89 -22.64
N ILE A 92 -0.66 -5.95 -22.29
CA ILE A 92 -1.11 -6.93 -21.30
C ILE A 92 -1.33 -6.26 -19.93
N ALA A 93 -0.37 -5.47 -19.48
CA ALA A 93 -0.46 -4.76 -18.21
C ALA A 93 -1.63 -3.77 -18.21
N HIS A 94 -1.87 -3.05 -19.31
CA HIS A 94 -3.00 -2.14 -19.44
C HIS A 94 -4.33 -2.87 -19.29
N THR A 95 -4.54 -3.99 -19.99
CA THR A 95 -5.74 -4.82 -19.89
C THR A 95 -5.97 -5.33 -18.47
N LEU A 96 -4.91 -5.80 -17.79
CA LEU A 96 -4.98 -6.26 -16.41
C LEU A 96 -5.29 -5.13 -15.43
N LEU A 97 -4.80 -3.90 -15.72
CA LEU A 97 -5.11 -2.73 -14.92
C LEU A 97 -6.60 -2.37 -15.02
N GLU A 98 -7.15 -2.33 -16.22
CA GLU A 98 -8.57 -2.03 -16.43
C GLU A 98 -9.45 -3.04 -15.69
N HIS A 99 -9.17 -4.33 -15.79
CA HIS A 99 -9.90 -5.37 -15.06
C HIS A 99 -9.74 -5.19 -13.53
N SER A 100 -8.55 -4.88 -13.04
CA SER A 100 -8.31 -4.67 -11.62
C SER A 100 -9.04 -3.44 -11.07
N LEU A 101 -9.13 -2.37 -11.86
CA LEU A 101 -9.89 -1.18 -11.50
C LEU A 101 -11.40 -1.44 -11.51
N LEU A 102 -11.92 -2.17 -12.49
CA LEU A 102 -13.32 -2.61 -12.52
C LEU A 102 -13.66 -3.47 -11.31
N LEU A 103 -12.83 -4.45 -10.97
CA LEU A 103 -13.04 -5.29 -9.79
C LEU A 103 -13.00 -4.45 -8.51
N SER A 104 -12.08 -3.48 -8.40
CA SER A 104 -11.98 -2.62 -7.22
C SER A 104 -13.23 -1.77 -7.00
N THR A 105 -13.96 -1.41 -8.07
CA THR A 105 -15.21 -0.64 -7.97
C THR A 105 -16.43 -1.52 -7.67
N SER A 106 -16.38 -2.80 -8.01
CA SER A 106 -17.47 -3.75 -7.77
C SER A 106 -17.39 -4.45 -6.40
N LEU A 107 -16.21 -4.42 -5.77
CA LEU A 107 -16.08 -4.93 -4.41
C LEU A 107 -16.78 -3.97 -3.44
N PRO A 108 -17.59 -4.50 -2.49
CA PRO A 108 -18.14 -3.67 -1.43
C PRO A 108 -16.95 -2.97 -0.74
N ASP A 109 -17.12 -1.69 -0.45
CA ASP A 109 -16.15 -0.91 0.32
C ASP A 109 -15.94 -1.57 1.68
N THR A 110 -15.16 -2.62 1.70
CA THR A 110 -14.53 -3.13 2.91
C THR A 110 -13.36 -2.21 3.26
N SER A 111 -13.61 -0.92 3.28
CA SER A 111 -12.80 0.03 4.02
C SER A 111 -13.07 -0.22 5.51
N LEU A 112 -12.77 -1.43 5.96
CA LEU A 112 -12.37 -1.59 7.34
C LEU A 112 -11.22 -0.60 7.51
N PRO A 113 -11.41 0.42 8.35
CA PRO A 113 -10.35 1.39 8.60
C PRO A 113 -9.07 0.60 8.87
N PRO A 114 -7.92 1.00 8.34
CA PRO A 114 -6.68 0.28 8.58
C PRO A 114 -6.59 -0.01 10.07
N VAL A 115 -6.09 -1.18 10.44
CA VAL A 115 -6.08 -1.69 11.86
C VAL A 115 -5.60 -0.62 12.86
N SER A 116 -4.82 0.36 12.41
CA SER A 116 -4.43 1.56 13.17
C SER A 116 -5.60 2.53 13.41
N MET A 117 -6.53 2.66 12.46
CA MET A 117 -7.69 3.55 12.56
C MET A 117 -8.78 2.93 13.44
N HIS A 118 -9.04 1.64 13.29
CA HIS A 118 -9.94 0.90 14.18
C HIS A 118 -9.48 1.00 15.65
N LYS A 119 -8.18 0.88 15.92
CA LYS A 119 -7.62 1.06 17.27
C LYS A 119 -7.71 2.49 17.77
N PHE A 120 -7.73 3.46 16.88
CA PHE A 120 -7.90 4.86 17.24
C PHE A 120 -9.37 5.18 17.59
N HIS A 121 -10.32 4.71 16.79
CA HIS A 121 -11.75 4.80 17.12
C HIS A 121 -12.08 4.09 18.42
N GLN A 122 -11.53 2.90 18.69
CA GLN A 122 -11.71 2.24 19.98
C GLN A 122 -11.18 3.09 21.14
N LEU A 123 -10.07 3.81 20.97
CA LEU A 123 -9.57 4.75 21.98
C LEU A 123 -10.53 5.92 22.18
N GLU A 124 -11.05 6.52 21.10
CA GLU A 124 -12.02 7.62 21.16
C GLU A 124 -13.32 7.18 21.82
N ASP A 125 -13.86 6.01 21.44
CA ASP A 125 -15.06 5.42 22.02
C ASP A 125 -14.86 5.12 23.52
N THR A 126 -13.70 4.55 23.88
CA THR A 126 -13.35 4.32 25.30
C THR A 126 -13.27 5.63 26.05
N LEU A 127 -12.63 6.66 25.51
CA LEU A 127 -12.58 7.98 26.13
C LEU A 127 -13.96 8.63 26.20
N ALA A 128 -14.80 8.46 25.18
CA ALA A 128 -16.16 9.02 25.17
C ALA A 128 -17.02 8.47 26.32
N SER A 129 -16.92 7.16 26.59
CA SER A 129 -17.66 6.49 27.68
C SER A 129 -17.15 6.82 29.08
N MET A 130 -15.93 7.36 29.22
CA MET A 130 -15.34 7.69 30.51
C MET A 130 -15.89 9.02 31.10
N PRO A 131 -15.88 9.21 32.42
CA PRO A 131 -16.18 10.50 33.05
C PRO A 131 -15.11 11.56 32.66
N ARG A 132 -15.41 12.83 32.94
CA ARG A 132 -14.52 13.96 32.62
C ARG A 132 -13.16 13.86 33.32
N VAL A 133 -13.14 13.31 34.53
CA VAL A 133 -11.93 13.03 35.32
C VAL A 133 -11.98 11.56 35.71
N PHE A 134 -10.87 10.85 35.50
CA PHE A 134 -10.74 9.40 35.74
C PHE A 134 -9.33 9.02 36.15
N THR A 135 -9.18 7.88 36.81
CA THR A 135 -7.87 7.31 37.20
C THR A 135 -7.32 6.41 36.09
N TYR A 136 -6.03 6.10 36.17
CA TYR A 136 -5.42 5.12 35.28
C TYR A 136 -6.12 3.75 35.33
N MET A 137 -6.54 3.31 36.53
CA MET A 137 -7.20 2.02 36.72
C MET A 137 -8.59 1.99 36.08
N ASP A 138 -9.35 3.08 36.18
CA ASP A 138 -10.65 3.19 35.52
C ASP A 138 -10.52 3.08 34.02
N PHE A 139 -9.49 3.75 33.45
CA PHE A 139 -9.21 3.67 32.03
C PHE A 139 -8.83 2.25 31.58
N VAL A 140 -7.96 1.58 32.32
CA VAL A 140 -7.56 0.18 32.01
C VAL A 140 -8.78 -0.75 32.06
N ARG A 141 -9.67 -0.58 33.03
CA ARG A 141 -10.91 -1.36 33.14
C ARG A 141 -11.80 -1.16 31.92
N ALA A 142 -12.06 0.10 31.53
CA ALA A 142 -12.85 0.42 30.34
C ALA A 142 -12.23 -0.16 29.05
N VAL A 143 -10.90 -0.13 28.92
CA VAL A 143 -10.18 -0.73 27.79
C VAL A 143 -10.38 -2.26 27.76
N GLN A 144 -10.39 -2.91 28.91
CA GLN A 144 -10.63 -4.38 29.01
C GLN A 144 -12.07 -4.75 28.71
N GLU A 145 -13.05 -3.95 29.17
CA GLU A 145 -14.47 -4.10 28.82
C GLU A 145 -14.71 -3.98 27.31
N ASN A 146 -13.94 -3.14 26.62
CA ASN A 146 -13.94 -3.00 25.16
C ASN A 146 -13.07 -4.07 24.43
N GLY A 147 -12.69 -5.15 25.10
CA GLY A 147 -12.00 -6.30 24.51
C GLY A 147 -10.51 -6.12 24.25
N ALA A 148 -9.88 -5.06 24.76
CA ALA A 148 -8.45 -4.84 24.61
C ALA A 148 -7.68 -5.19 25.90
N CYS A 149 -6.39 -5.56 25.79
CA CYS A 149 -5.60 -5.95 26.95
C CYS A 149 -5.04 -4.71 27.70
N ALA A 150 -4.72 -4.87 29.00
CA ALA A 150 -4.16 -3.81 29.84
C ALA A 150 -2.89 -3.15 29.26
N ARG A 151 -2.04 -3.92 28.56
CA ARG A 151 -0.84 -3.41 27.89
C ARG A 151 -1.21 -2.43 26.75
N THR A 152 -2.30 -2.69 26.07
CA THR A 152 -2.86 -1.75 25.05
C THR A 152 -3.36 -0.48 25.72
N GLY A 153 -4.03 -0.57 26.87
CA GLY A 153 -4.48 0.56 27.67
C GLY A 153 -3.33 1.52 28.04
N LYS A 154 -2.18 0.96 28.49
CA LYS A 154 -1.00 1.77 28.77
C LYS A 154 -0.49 2.56 27.55
N ARG A 155 -0.50 1.95 26.38
CA ARG A 155 -0.10 2.61 25.12
C ARG A 155 -1.13 3.67 24.68
N TRP A 156 -2.41 3.39 24.86
CA TRP A 156 -3.50 4.28 24.47
C TRP A 156 -3.53 5.55 25.32
N ILE A 157 -3.34 5.42 26.64
CA ILE A 157 -3.31 6.60 27.51
C ILE A 157 -2.12 7.51 27.20
N GLN A 158 -0.95 6.93 26.86
CA GLN A 158 0.21 7.70 26.43
C GLN A 158 -0.03 8.43 25.11
N LYS A 159 -0.72 7.77 24.15
CA LYS A 159 -1.10 8.40 22.87
C LYS A 159 -2.13 9.51 23.09
N ALA A 160 -3.11 9.32 23.96
CA ALA A 160 -4.12 10.32 24.28
C ALA A 160 -3.52 11.57 24.93
N VAL A 161 -2.54 11.41 25.82
CA VAL A 161 -1.80 12.53 26.41
C VAL A 161 -0.98 13.25 25.34
N LYS A 162 -0.25 12.52 24.48
CA LYS A 162 0.54 13.10 23.39
C LYS A 162 -0.33 13.84 22.36
N ALA A 163 -1.53 13.33 22.10
CA ALA A 163 -2.51 13.95 21.21
C ALA A 163 -3.31 15.09 21.88
N GLN A 164 -3.00 15.44 23.13
CA GLN A 164 -3.69 16.48 23.92
C GLN A 164 -5.20 16.22 24.09
N LEU A 165 -5.64 14.99 23.99
CA LEU A 165 -7.03 14.59 24.24
C LEU A 165 -7.33 14.56 25.74
N ILE A 166 -6.31 14.27 26.53
CA ILE A 166 -6.37 14.24 28.00
C ILE A 166 -5.13 14.91 28.59
N ILE A 167 -5.26 15.49 29.77
CA ILE A 167 -4.16 16.06 30.55
C ILE A 167 -4.02 15.23 31.81
N LYS A 168 -2.79 14.95 32.22
CA LYS A 168 -2.46 14.29 33.48
C LYS A 168 -2.36 15.35 34.60
N GLU A 169 -3.19 15.22 35.62
CA GLU A 169 -3.19 16.07 36.81
C GLU A 169 -2.95 15.17 38.06
N GLY A 170 -1.72 15.04 38.52
CA GLY A 170 -1.34 14.11 39.60
C GLY A 170 -1.59 12.64 39.21
N ASP A 171 -2.43 11.95 39.99
CA ASP A 171 -2.82 10.56 39.72
C ASP A 171 -4.06 10.42 38.81
N ASN A 172 -4.67 11.55 38.44
CA ASN A 172 -5.86 11.59 37.63
C ASN A 172 -5.58 12.08 36.22
N TYR A 173 -6.49 11.76 35.30
CA TYR A 173 -6.54 12.24 33.93
C TYR A 173 -7.81 13.01 33.69
N LYS A 174 -7.73 14.12 32.98
CA LYS A 174 -8.85 15.00 32.68
C LYS A 174 -9.00 15.15 31.19
N LYS A 175 -10.22 14.97 30.67
CA LYS A 175 -10.53 15.20 29.26
C LYS A 175 -10.37 16.67 28.90
N CYS A 176 -9.66 16.95 27.80
CA CYS A 176 -9.65 18.27 27.20
C CYS A 176 -10.99 18.50 26.50
N ASN A 177 -11.58 19.69 26.62
CA ASN A 177 -12.74 20.09 25.82
C ASN A 177 -12.27 20.34 24.38
N THR A 178 -12.09 19.30 23.60
CA THR A 178 -11.89 19.45 22.16
C THR A 178 -13.24 19.62 21.48
N LYS A 179 -13.60 20.87 21.19
CA LYS A 179 -14.44 21.14 20.02
C LYS A 179 -13.71 20.48 18.86
N THR A 180 -14.38 19.56 18.17
CA THR A 180 -14.00 18.84 16.93
C THR A 180 -12.75 19.41 16.26
N VAL A 181 -11.59 18.77 16.48
CA VAL A 181 -10.41 19.03 15.67
C VAL A 181 -10.60 18.25 14.36
N SER A 182 -10.95 18.99 13.32
CA SER A 182 -10.96 18.49 11.95
C SER A 182 -9.54 18.01 11.60
N TYR A 183 -9.42 16.72 11.31
CA TYR A 183 -8.15 16.08 10.90
C TYR A 183 -7.77 16.50 9.48
N THR A 184 -7.22 17.71 9.32
CA THR A 184 -6.69 18.16 8.03
C THR A 184 -5.16 18.31 7.99
N HIS A 185 -4.43 18.05 9.06
CA HIS A 185 -2.97 18.21 9.07
C HIS A 185 -2.26 17.09 9.83
N LEU A 186 -2.04 15.95 9.16
CA LEU A 186 -0.89 15.07 9.43
C LEU A 186 -0.47 14.46 8.08
N ARG A 187 0.30 15.26 7.33
CA ARG A 187 1.20 14.77 6.31
C ARG A 187 2.49 14.28 6.96
#